data_f81e51c0b5d0b306c0abdc1b14d6663e
#
_entry.id   f81e51c0b5d0b306c0abdc1b14d6663e
#
_cell.length_a   1.000
_cell.length_b   1.000
_cell.length_c   1.000
_cell.angle_alpha   90.00
_cell.angle_beta   90.00
_cell.angle_gamma   90.00
#
_symmetry.space_group_name_H-M   'P 1'
#
loop_
_entity.id
_entity.type
_entity.pdbx_description
1 polymer ?
#
loop_
_entity_poly.entity_id
_entity_poly.type
_entity_poly.pdbx_seq_one_letter_code
_entity_poly.pdbx_strand_id
1 'polypeptide(L)'
;DVARAHYADGAACGVPVDFEVVDAQNIPYADASYDALTMAYGIRNMPDRPRALSEMLRVLKPGGHLVCLEFSTPPNAVWRALYNFYLKHLIPFWGGLITGDKAGFVYLSKSIKAFPNQEGLAKMMREAGFVDVTWKNYTGGIAAVHVAKKPE
;
A
#
# COMPACT_ATOMS: atom_id res chain seq x y z
N ASP A 1 6.66 -2.00 18.65
CA ASP A 1 7.82 -2.40 19.46
C ASP A 1 8.93 -3.03 18.63
N VAL A 2 8.65 -3.96 17.69
CA VAL A 2 9.67 -4.59 16.82
C VAL A 2 10.38 -3.56 15.95
N ALA A 3 9.65 -2.64 15.30
CA ALA A 3 10.22 -1.60 14.46
C ALA A 3 11.16 -0.66 15.26
N ARG A 4 10.77 -0.28 16.47
CA ARG A 4 11.61 0.54 17.37
C ARG A 4 12.91 -0.16 17.74
N ALA A 5 12.84 -1.46 18.07
CA ALA A 5 14.02 -2.26 18.40
C ALA A 5 15.01 -2.33 17.21
N HIS A 6 14.50 -2.66 16.03
CA HIS A 6 15.33 -2.73 14.82
C HIS A 6 15.92 -1.37 14.41
N TYR A 7 15.21 -0.27 14.64
CA TYR A 7 15.72 1.07 14.33
C TYR A 7 16.80 1.50 15.32
N ALA A 8 16.68 1.14 16.60
CA ALA A 8 17.72 1.43 17.60
C ALA A 8 19.07 0.80 17.24
N ASP A 9 19.05 -0.40 16.64
CA ASP A 9 20.26 -1.11 16.16
C ASP A 9 20.76 -0.57 14.81
N GLY A 10 19.91 0.11 14.01
CA GLY A 10 20.16 0.49 12.62
C GLY A 10 20.15 2.00 12.34
N ALA A 11 20.28 2.88 13.34
CA ALA A 11 20.26 4.34 13.19
C ALA A 11 21.42 4.92 12.34
N ALA A 12 21.69 4.31 11.19
CA ALA A 12 22.83 4.60 10.35
C ALA A 12 22.74 5.93 9.56
N CYS A 13 21.57 6.59 9.51
CA CYS A 13 21.37 7.78 8.69
C CYS A 13 21.31 9.10 9.46
N GLY A 14 21.37 9.08 10.80
CA GLY A 14 21.34 10.29 11.63
C GLY A 14 20.07 11.13 11.56
N VAL A 15 19.02 10.61 10.93
CA VAL A 15 17.71 11.28 10.85
C VAL A 15 16.83 10.79 11.99
N PRO A 16 16.21 11.68 12.80
CA PRO A 16 15.27 11.26 13.84
C PRO A 16 14.05 10.58 13.23
N VAL A 17 13.65 9.44 13.81
CA VAL A 17 12.44 8.70 13.40
C VAL A 17 11.57 8.46 14.61
N ASP A 18 10.33 8.90 14.54
CA ASP A 18 9.30 8.64 15.54
C ASP A 18 8.38 7.51 15.09
N PHE A 19 8.01 6.63 16.03
CA PHE A 19 7.10 5.52 15.79
C PHE A 19 5.81 5.72 16.58
N GLU A 20 4.72 5.82 15.86
CA GLU A 20 3.38 5.97 16.44
C GLU A 20 2.41 4.93 15.88
N VAL A 21 1.37 4.62 16.66
CA VAL A 21 0.24 3.80 16.21
C VAL A 21 -0.89 4.74 15.82
N VAL A 22 -1.17 4.83 14.53
CA VAL A 22 -2.14 5.77 13.96
C VAL A 22 -3.11 5.03 13.05
N ASP A 23 -4.40 5.38 13.14
CA ASP A 23 -5.39 4.98 12.14
C ASP A 23 -5.29 5.89 10.91
N ALA A 24 -4.96 5.31 9.76
CA ALA A 24 -4.86 6.06 8.51
C ALA A 24 -6.19 6.67 8.03
N GLN A 25 -7.32 6.23 8.59
CA GLN A 25 -8.65 6.80 8.34
C GLN A 25 -8.97 8.00 9.24
N ASN A 26 -8.11 8.29 10.22
CA ASN A 26 -8.23 9.41 11.14
C ASN A 26 -6.85 9.82 11.64
N ILE A 27 -6.07 10.48 10.80
CA ILE A 27 -4.67 10.84 11.08
C ILE A 27 -4.64 12.02 12.06
N PRO A 28 -4.02 11.88 13.27
CA PRO A 28 -4.07 12.87 14.34
C PRO A 28 -3.10 14.05 14.14
N TYR A 29 -2.91 14.47 12.91
CA TYR A 29 -2.04 15.59 12.57
C TYR A 29 -2.81 16.68 11.84
N ALA A 30 -2.32 17.92 11.91
CA ALA A 30 -2.94 19.07 11.27
C ALA A 30 -2.86 18.94 9.74
N ASP A 31 -3.69 19.70 9.04
CA ASP A 31 -3.64 19.86 7.59
C ASP A 31 -2.25 20.35 7.16
N ALA A 32 -1.80 19.92 6.00
CA ALA A 32 -0.54 20.39 5.40
C ALA A 32 0.69 20.24 6.32
N SER A 33 0.79 19.12 7.06
CA SER A 33 1.90 18.83 7.98
C SER A 33 3.09 18.16 7.31
N TYR A 34 2.88 17.40 6.23
CA TYR A 34 3.89 16.53 5.63
C TYR A 34 4.21 16.89 4.18
N ASP A 35 5.48 16.81 3.82
CA ASP A 35 5.97 17.04 2.45
C ASP A 35 5.72 15.82 1.55
N ALA A 36 5.78 14.61 2.14
CA ALA A 36 5.53 13.36 1.44
C ALA A 36 4.97 12.29 2.38
N LEU A 37 4.20 11.37 1.82
CA LEU A 37 3.75 10.14 2.46
C LEU A 37 4.16 8.94 1.65
N THR A 38 4.61 7.89 2.32
CA THR A 38 4.90 6.60 1.70
C THR A 38 4.10 5.50 2.38
N MET A 39 3.58 4.57 1.59
CA MET A 39 2.85 3.41 2.09
C MET A 39 3.24 2.17 1.30
N ALA A 40 3.43 1.06 2.01
CA ALA A 40 3.68 -0.23 1.37
C ALA A 40 2.77 -1.31 1.97
N TYR A 41 2.02 -1.99 1.10
CA TYR A 41 1.17 -3.14 1.40
C TYR A 41 0.12 -2.92 2.51
N GLY A 42 -0.31 -1.66 2.71
CA GLY A 42 -1.24 -1.27 3.77
C GLY A 42 -2.66 -1.01 3.29
N ILE A 43 -2.81 -0.30 2.16
CA ILE A 43 -4.11 0.25 1.74
C ILE A 43 -5.17 -0.83 1.43
N ARG A 44 -4.77 -2.03 0.98
CA ARG A 44 -5.71 -3.13 0.72
C ARG A 44 -6.44 -3.59 1.98
N ASN A 45 -5.84 -3.40 3.16
CA ASN A 45 -6.38 -3.82 4.46
C ASN A 45 -7.26 -2.75 5.11
N MET A 46 -7.35 -1.55 4.53
CA MET A 46 -8.16 -0.46 5.07
C MET A 46 -9.64 -0.68 4.71
N PRO A 47 -10.56 -0.66 5.69
CA PRO A 47 -11.99 -0.81 5.46
C PRO A 47 -12.56 0.31 4.60
N ASP A 48 -12.20 1.57 4.89
CA ASP A 48 -12.63 2.77 4.15
C ASP A 48 -11.41 3.41 3.46
N ARG A 49 -11.07 2.91 2.27
CA ARG A 49 -9.96 3.42 1.45
C ARG A 49 -10.17 4.86 0.98
N PRO A 50 -11.37 5.26 0.51
CA PRO A 50 -11.64 6.67 0.17
C PRO A 50 -11.34 7.62 1.32
N ARG A 51 -11.79 7.30 2.53
CA ARG A 51 -11.51 8.11 3.72
C ARG A 51 -10.01 8.18 4.03
N ALA A 52 -9.32 7.05 4.00
CA ALA A 52 -7.87 7.03 4.22
C ALA A 52 -7.12 7.88 3.19
N LEU A 53 -7.49 7.80 1.90
CA LEU A 53 -6.90 8.64 0.86
C LEU A 53 -7.20 10.14 1.08
N SER A 54 -8.41 10.48 1.53
CA SER A 54 -8.77 11.86 1.87
C SER A 54 -7.95 12.39 3.06
N GLU A 55 -7.73 11.58 4.09
CA GLU A 55 -6.87 11.94 5.23
C GLU A 55 -5.41 12.11 4.82
N MET A 56 -4.89 11.22 3.97
CA MET A 56 -3.55 11.34 3.41
C MET A 56 -3.40 12.63 2.58
N LEU A 57 -4.41 12.96 1.77
CA LEU A 57 -4.43 14.21 1.03
C LEU A 57 -4.47 15.43 1.96
N ARG A 58 -5.27 15.38 3.02
CA ARG A 58 -5.42 16.47 4.00
C ARG A 58 -4.09 16.82 4.66
N VAL A 59 -3.38 15.82 5.16
CA VAL A 59 -2.13 16.05 5.91
C VAL A 59 -0.92 16.36 5.03
N LEU A 60 -0.97 16.10 3.73
CA LEU A 60 0.06 16.53 2.80
C LEU A 60 0.01 18.05 2.61
N LYS A 61 1.17 18.69 2.49
CA LYS A 61 1.30 20.07 2.05
C LYS A 61 0.89 20.20 0.57
N PRO A 62 0.45 21.41 0.12
CA PRO A 62 0.30 21.67 -1.31
C PRO A 62 1.57 21.28 -2.08
N GLY A 63 1.42 20.60 -3.21
CA GLY A 63 2.53 20.05 -3.98
C GLY A 63 3.17 18.79 -3.42
N GLY A 64 2.79 18.34 -2.22
CA GLY A 64 3.30 17.12 -1.57
C GLY A 64 2.90 15.84 -2.30
N HIS A 65 3.65 14.76 -2.09
CA HIS A 65 3.49 13.51 -2.83
C HIS A 65 3.06 12.34 -1.94
N LEU A 66 2.16 11.53 -2.47
CA LEU A 66 1.84 10.19 -1.95
C LEU A 66 2.51 9.14 -2.85
N VAL A 67 3.28 8.24 -2.25
CA VAL A 67 3.84 7.05 -2.91
C VAL A 67 3.24 5.81 -2.28
N CYS A 68 2.54 5.01 -3.07
CA CYS A 68 1.84 3.81 -2.61
C CYS A 68 2.31 2.57 -3.39
N LEU A 69 3.01 1.66 -2.71
CA LEU A 69 3.34 0.33 -3.21
C LEU A 69 2.28 -0.66 -2.73
N GLU A 70 1.64 -1.37 -3.65
CA GLU A 70 0.67 -2.40 -3.29
C GLU A 70 0.64 -3.54 -4.31
N PHE A 71 0.15 -4.70 -3.88
CA PHE A 71 -0.18 -5.79 -4.79
C PHE A 71 -1.27 -5.36 -5.76
N SER A 72 -1.18 -5.89 -6.97
CA SER A 72 -2.13 -5.55 -8.03
C SER A 72 -2.41 -6.76 -8.93
N THR A 73 -3.18 -6.54 -9.98
CA THR A 73 -3.57 -7.57 -10.93
C THR A 73 -2.74 -7.44 -12.21
N PRO A 74 -1.99 -8.48 -12.63
CA PRO A 74 -1.26 -8.45 -13.89
C PRO A 74 -2.18 -8.11 -15.08
N PRO A 75 -1.79 -7.15 -15.94
CA PRO A 75 -2.59 -6.78 -17.12
C PRO A 75 -2.59 -7.90 -18.20
N ASN A 76 -1.50 -8.64 -18.34
CA ASN A 76 -1.41 -9.76 -19.28
C ASN A 76 -2.26 -10.94 -18.78
N ALA A 77 -3.15 -11.46 -19.63
CA ALA A 77 -4.12 -12.50 -19.25
C ALA A 77 -3.45 -13.83 -18.87
N VAL A 78 -2.40 -14.24 -19.58
CA VAL A 78 -1.68 -15.49 -19.30
C VAL A 78 -0.94 -15.37 -17.97
N TRP A 79 -0.21 -14.27 -17.78
CA TRP A 79 0.51 -14.02 -16.53
C TRP A 79 -0.44 -13.92 -15.34
N ARG A 80 -1.59 -13.28 -15.52
CA ARG A 80 -2.66 -13.20 -14.52
C ARG A 80 -3.23 -14.56 -14.16
N ALA A 81 -3.42 -15.46 -15.12
CA ALA A 81 -3.89 -16.82 -14.87
C ALA A 81 -2.88 -17.62 -14.04
N LEU A 82 -1.59 -17.55 -14.37
CA LEU A 82 -0.51 -18.17 -13.60
C LEU A 82 -0.40 -17.59 -12.19
N TYR A 83 -0.49 -16.28 -12.06
CA TYR A 83 -0.47 -15.61 -10.77
C TYR A 83 -1.68 -15.98 -9.89
N ASN A 84 -2.88 -16.06 -10.48
CA ASN A 84 -4.08 -16.50 -9.76
C ASN A 84 -3.98 -17.96 -9.28
N PHE A 85 -3.40 -18.84 -10.10
CA PHE A 85 -3.11 -20.22 -9.70
C PHE A 85 -2.11 -20.27 -8.53
N TYR A 86 -1.02 -19.51 -8.62
CA TYR A 86 -0.02 -19.37 -7.55
C TYR A 86 -0.64 -18.88 -6.25
N LEU A 87 -1.41 -17.79 -6.27
CA LEU A 87 -2.09 -17.24 -5.10
C LEU A 87 -3.11 -18.20 -4.48
N LYS A 88 -3.82 -18.98 -5.33
CA LYS A 88 -4.89 -19.86 -4.85
C LYS A 88 -4.35 -21.16 -4.25
N HIS A 89 -3.29 -21.69 -4.82
CA HIS A 89 -2.83 -23.06 -4.49
C HIS A 89 -1.46 -23.09 -3.83
N LEU A 90 -0.46 -22.39 -4.40
CA LEU A 90 0.92 -22.50 -3.95
C LEU A 90 1.17 -21.67 -2.67
N ILE A 91 0.69 -20.45 -2.62
CA ILE A 91 0.88 -19.57 -1.45
C ILE A 91 0.28 -20.17 -0.17
N PRO A 92 -1.00 -20.60 -0.13
CA PRO A 92 -1.56 -21.18 1.09
C PRO A 92 -0.95 -22.55 1.45
N PHE A 93 -0.51 -23.34 0.46
CA PHE A 93 0.12 -24.63 0.69
C PHE A 93 1.51 -24.46 1.32
N TRP A 94 2.42 -23.77 0.63
CA TRP A 94 3.79 -23.60 1.13
C TRP A 94 3.86 -22.67 2.33
N GLY A 95 3.08 -21.58 2.33
CA GLY A 95 3.01 -20.66 3.46
C GLY A 95 2.53 -21.38 4.73
N GLY A 96 1.44 -22.15 4.63
CA GLY A 96 0.94 -22.94 5.76
C GLY A 96 1.90 -24.01 6.23
N LEU A 97 2.64 -24.66 5.32
CA LEU A 97 3.63 -25.69 5.68
C LEU A 97 4.85 -25.10 6.42
N ILE A 98 5.33 -23.92 5.96
CA ILE A 98 6.57 -23.31 6.49
C ILE A 98 6.29 -22.56 7.81
N THR A 99 5.16 -21.86 7.92
CA THR A 99 4.88 -20.97 9.07
C THR A 99 3.84 -21.52 10.04
N GLY A 100 3.09 -22.55 9.64
CA GLY A 100 1.93 -23.04 10.39
C GLY A 100 0.66 -22.18 10.24
N ASP A 101 0.74 -20.97 9.66
CA ASP A 101 -0.38 -20.03 9.49
C ASP A 101 -0.99 -20.08 8.09
N LYS A 102 -1.71 -21.15 7.78
CA LYS A 102 -2.45 -21.25 6.52
C LYS A 102 -3.55 -20.18 6.38
N ALA A 103 -4.15 -19.76 7.49
CA ALA A 103 -5.25 -18.79 7.47
C ALA A 103 -4.79 -17.41 7.01
N GLY A 104 -3.64 -16.95 7.48
CA GLY A 104 -3.03 -15.67 7.05
C GLY A 104 -2.73 -15.65 5.55
N PHE A 105 -2.23 -16.75 4.99
CA PHE A 105 -1.96 -16.84 3.53
C PHE A 105 -3.24 -16.94 2.68
N VAL A 106 -4.29 -17.56 3.20
CA VAL A 106 -5.62 -17.53 2.55
C VAL A 106 -6.18 -16.11 2.58
N TYR A 107 -6.07 -15.40 3.69
CA TYR A 107 -6.46 -13.99 3.80
C TYR A 107 -5.67 -13.11 2.80
N LEU A 108 -4.36 -13.26 2.74
CA LEU A 108 -3.50 -12.56 1.78
C LEU A 108 -4.00 -12.74 0.34
N SER A 109 -4.23 -13.99 -0.07
CA SER A 109 -4.72 -14.31 -1.41
C SER A 109 -6.10 -13.68 -1.69
N LYS A 110 -7.00 -13.69 -0.71
CA LYS A 110 -8.34 -13.08 -0.84
C LYS A 110 -8.26 -11.56 -0.90
N SER A 111 -7.47 -10.93 -0.04
CA SER A 111 -7.33 -9.47 0.00
C SER A 111 -6.72 -8.91 -1.29
N ILE A 112 -5.72 -9.60 -1.87
CA ILE A 112 -5.14 -9.21 -3.16
C ILE A 112 -6.19 -9.29 -4.28
N LYS A 113 -6.98 -10.38 -4.34
CA LYS A 113 -8.01 -10.56 -5.37
C LYS A 113 -9.17 -9.57 -5.26
N ALA A 114 -9.50 -9.14 -4.05
CA ALA A 114 -10.55 -8.16 -3.79
C ALA A 114 -10.07 -6.71 -3.99
N PHE A 115 -8.76 -6.50 -4.12
CA PHE A 115 -8.19 -5.17 -4.29
C PHE A 115 -8.32 -4.71 -5.75
N PRO A 116 -8.60 -3.41 -6.00
CA PRO A 116 -8.65 -2.88 -7.36
C PRO A 116 -7.32 -3.05 -8.10
N ASN A 117 -7.41 -3.14 -9.43
CA ASN A 117 -6.22 -3.10 -10.27
C ASN A 117 -5.59 -1.69 -10.25
N GLN A 118 -4.49 -1.51 -10.99
CA GLN A 118 -3.72 -0.28 -11.03
C GLN A 118 -4.58 0.95 -11.37
N GLU A 119 -5.37 0.87 -12.45
CA GLU A 119 -6.26 1.98 -12.83
C GLU A 119 -7.36 2.20 -11.80
N GLY A 120 -7.88 1.15 -11.17
CA GLY A 120 -8.88 1.26 -10.11
C GLY A 120 -8.35 2.03 -8.90
N LEU A 121 -7.12 1.75 -8.46
CA LEU A 121 -6.49 2.53 -7.38
C LEU A 121 -6.18 3.96 -7.82
N ALA A 122 -5.67 4.16 -9.04
CA ALA A 122 -5.41 5.49 -9.58
C ALA A 122 -6.70 6.33 -9.66
N LYS A 123 -7.83 5.71 -10.05
CA LYS A 123 -9.14 6.37 -10.05
C LYS A 123 -9.56 6.79 -8.64
N MET A 124 -9.41 5.91 -7.64
CA MET A 124 -9.71 6.26 -6.24
C MET A 124 -8.86 7.42 -5.74
N MET A 125 -7.57 7.48 -6.11
CA MET A 125 -6.70 8.60 -5.76
C MET A 125 -7.18 9.91 -6.40
N ARG A 126 -7.55 9.89 -7.69
CA ARG A 126 -8.10 11.08 -8.38
C ARG A 126 -9.43 11.52 -7.75
N GLU A 127 -10.31 10.59 -7.42
CA GLU A 127 -11.58 10.88 -6.73
C GLU A 127 -11.38 11.47 -5.33
N ALA A 128 -10.30 11.11 -4.64
CA ALA A 128 -9.91 11.73 -3.38
C ALA A 128 -9.31 13.14 -3.54
N GLY A 129 -9.00 13.59 -4.77
CA GLY A 129 -8.49 14.92 -5.06
C GLY A 129 -7.01 14.99 -5.43
N PHE A 130 -6.32 13.86 -5.54
CA PHE A 130 -4.94 13.84 -6.05
C PHE A 130 -4.87 14.13 -7.54
N VAL A 131 -3.80 14.79 -7.95
CA VAL A 131 -3.45 15.08 -9.36
C VAL A 131 -2.16 14.34 -9.75
N ASP A 132 -1.83 14.36 -11.04
CA ASP A 132 -0.62 13.75 -11.61
C ASP A 132 -0.45 12.27 -11.21
N VAL A 133 -1.57 11.54 -11.10
CA VAL A 133 -1.57 10.15 -10.67
C VAL A 133 -1.01 9.26 -11.76
N THR A 134 0.14 8.66 -11.48
CA THR A 134 0.85 7.72 -12.35
C THR A 134 1.16 6.43 -11.61
N TRP A 135 1.52 5.36 -12.34
CA TRP A 135 2.01 4.13 -11.71
C TRP A 135 3.03 3.41 -12.57
N LYS A 136 3.85 2.61 -11.91
CA LYS A 136 4.80 1.69 -12.51
C LYS A 136 4.57 0.27 -12.01
N ASN A 137 4.45 -0.66 -12.96
CA ASN A 137 4.28 -2.08 -12.66
C ASN A 137 5.63 -2.75 -12.35
N TYR A 138 5.62 -3.63 -11.37
CA TYR A 138 6.72 -4.52 -11.02
C TYR A 138 6.29 -5.98 -11.16
N THR A 139 7.23 -6.84 -11.53
CA THR A 139 7.02 -8.29 -11.71
C THR A 139 5.79 -8.56 -12.60
N GLY A 140 5.74 -7.89 -13.76
CA GLY A 140 4.62 -8.05 -14.71
C GLY A 140 3.27 -7.57 -14.21
N GLY A 141 3.23 -6.70 -13.18
CA GLY A 141 2.01 -6.13 -12.60
C GLY A 141 1.47 -6.87 -11.38
N ILE A 142 2.25 -7.79 -10.78
CA ILE A 142 1.94 -8.39 -9.47
C ILE A 142 1.95 -7.35 -8.37
N ALA A 143 2.86 -6.38 -8.47
CA ALA A 143 2.87 -5.19 -7.63
C ALA A 143 2.94 -3.94 -8.51
N ALA A 144 2.46 -2.82 -7.98
CA ALA A 144 2.57 -1.52 -8.62
C ALA A 144 2.89 -0.44 -7.59
N VAL A 145 3.72 0.51 -7.99
CA VAL A 145 3.95 1.75 -7.24
C VAL A 145 3.14 2.83 -7.91
N HIS A 146 2.22 3.43 -7.16
CA HIS A 146 1.49 4.63 -7.56
C HIS A 146 2.16 5.85 -6.96
N VAL A 147 2.26 6.90 -7.74
CA VAL A 147 2.69 8.23 -7.31
C VAL A 147 1.59 9.22 -7.64
N ALA A 148 1.23 10.03 -6.67
CA ALA A 148 0.18 11.02 -6.79
C ALA A 148 0.61 12.30 -6.08
N LYS A 149 0.16 13.47 -6.57
CA LYS A 149 0.50 14.79 -6.04
C LYS A 149 -0.74 15.46 -5.45
N LYS A 150 -0.58 16.14 -4.32
CA LYS A 150 -1.60 17.07 -3.83
C LYS A 150 -1.57 18.33 -4.71
N PRO A 151 -2.72 18.87 -5.15
CA PRO A 151 -2.77 20.17 -5.82
C PRO A 151 -2.04 21.28 -5.06
N GLU A 152 -1.60 22.33 -5.80
CA GLU A 152 -1.00 23.53 -5.19
C GLU A 152 -2.01 24.27 -4.33
#